data_fd222a4a23c91474e658edd8c5f0c807
#
_entry.id   fd222a4a23c91474e658edd8c5f0c807
#
_cell.length_a   1.000
_cell.length_b   1.000
_cell.length_c   1.000
_cell.angle_alpha   90.00
_cell.angle_beta   90.00
_cell.angle_gamma   90.00
#
_symmetry.space_group_name_H-M   'P 1'
#
loop_
_entity.id
_entity.type
_entity.pdbx_description
1 polymer ?
#
loop_
_entity_poly.entity_id
_entity_poly.type
_entity_poly.pdbx_seq_one_letter_code
_entity_poly.pdbx_strand_id
1 'polypeptide(L)'
;MDAYGEAEAYLQRRVPELLGGNLCAVQSIASGVWSLRVGAVQRVAKYHPFAPLTRGKHFDVLHVERQVLNALAEAGCRVPRLIALDEEAFFAFYEWVGNETLDDWAHRSSSGGMKLIDGLLRNQRAIDEVLARQSDRWTACVAPGGDVASLTDSWASACQRAVWGAEALLERVERPRVTADIGPLIKRIGAELALRSPVLGSSDYNSRNVVISPHGEAFFIEFSKLSWDWTERRLVQYTTCMGSGRDQGVMRSLLDARAARLYVKLQGPEALRALDGHQVIFLLNAAANLCAALDRPTEPANAALLRAWQNPPQRLQVLADALGTPLSNDEQIGSLRAVFALHKR
;
A
#
# COMPACT_ATOMS: atom_id res chain seq x y z
N MET A 1 8.56 12.50 -29.20
CA MET A 1 9.86 12.23 -28.57
C MET A 1 9.63 11.24 -27.47
N ASP A 2 10.49 10.23 -27.37
CA ASP A 2 10.39 9.18 -26.38
C ASP A 2 10.86 9.72 -25.00
N ALA A 3 9.94 9.99 -24.11
CA ALA A 3 10.23 10.52 -22.77
C ALA A 3 11.23 9.65 -21.98
N TYR A 4 11.35 8.38 -22.31
CA TYR A 4 12.31 7.47 -21.70
C TYR A 4 13.73 7.71 -22.22
N GLY A 5 13.91 7.91 -23.54
CA GLY A 5 15.20 8.22 -24.13
C GLY A 5 15.79 9.55 -23.64
N GLU A 6 14.93 10.54 -23.42
CA GLU A 6 15.33 11.83 -22.84
C GLU A 6 15.78 11.68 -21.38
N ALA A 7 15.08 10.85 -20.59
CA ALA A 7 15.44 10.58 -19.19
C ALA A 7 16.77 9.82 -19.08
N GLU A 8 17.01 8.82 -19.92
CA GLU A 8 18.29 8.08 -19.92
C GLU A 8 19.46 8.97 -20.33
N ALA A 9 19.31 9.78 -21.38
CA ALA A 9 20.31 10.75 -21.79
C ALA A 9 20.61 11.79 -20.70
N TYR A 10 19.57 12.22 -19.97
CA TYR A 10 19.72 13.07 -18.79
C TYR A 10 20.54 12.36 -17.70
N LEU A 11 20.19 11.13 -17.33
CA LEU A 11 20.88 10.36 -16.30
C LEU A 11 22.36 10.13 -16.66
N GLN A 12 22.66 9.79 -17.92
CA GLN A 12 24.03 9.62 -18.38
C GLN A 12 24.91 10.87 -18.20
N ARG A 13 24.31 12.04 -18.38
CA ARG A 13 25.05 13.32 -18.23
C ARG A 13 25.18 13.74 -16.76
N ARG A 14 24.09 13.61 -15.97
CA ARG A 14 24.03 14.23 -14.63
C ARG A 14 24.50 13.33 -13.48
N VAL A 15 24.37 12.01 -13.63
CA VAL A 15 24.74 11.07 -12.56
C VAL A 15 26.23 11.18 -12.16
N PRO A 16 27.22 11.29 -13.09
CA PRO A 16 28.62 11.48 -12.71
C PRO A 16 28.84 12.74 -11.86
N GLU A 17 28.13 13.83 -12.16
CA GLU A 17 28.25 15.09 -11.42
C GLU A 17 27.60 15.02 -10.04
N LEU A 18 26.40 14.40 -9.94
CA LEU A 18 25.63 14.36 -8.73
C LEU A 18 26.09 13.28 -7.74
N LEU A 19 26.53 12.12 -8.23
CA LEU A 19 26.86 10.97 -7.41
C LEU A 19 28.38 10.68 -7.34
N GLY A 20 29.17 11.43 -8.04
CA GLY A 20 30.64 11.37 -7.94
C GLY A 20 31.27 10.09 -8.48
N GLY A 21 30.70 9.50 -9.55
CA GLY A 21 31.21 8.25 -10.12
C GLY A 21 30.73 8.00 -11.56
N ASN A 22 31.43 7.14 -12.29
CA ASN A 22 31.04 6.79 -13.64
C ASN A 22 29.76 5.96 -13.66
N LEU A 23 28.81 6.39 -14.47
CA LEU A 23 27.58 5.61 -14.71
C LEU A 23 27.93 4.46 -15.67
N CYS A 24 27.83 3.22 -15.18
CA CYS A 24 28.17 2.01 -15.94
C CYS A 24 26.95 1.34 -16.58
N ALA A 25 25.75 1.49 -16.01
CA ALA A 25 24.51 0.94 -16.55
C ALA A 25 23.29 1.73 -16.05
N VAL A 26 22.28 1.81 -16.91
CA VAL A 26 20.95 2.36 -16.62
C VAL A 26 19.94 1.30 -17.07
N GLN A 27 18.98 0.99 -16.21
CA GLN A 27 17.90 0.06 -16.52
C GLN A 27 16.58 0.57 -15.96
N SER A 28 15.58 0.76 -16.79
CA SER A 28 14.23 1.08 -16.34
C SER A 28 13.65 -0.12 -15.55
N ILE A 29 13.15 0.12 -14.33
CA ILE A 29 12.55 -0.90 -13.46
C ILE A 29 11.06 -0.66 -13.22
N ALA A 30 10.62 0.58 -13.38
CA ALA A 30 9.20 0.96 -13.35
C ALA A 30 9.04 2.29 -14.10
N SER A 31 7.80 2.71 -14.31
CA SER A 31 7.53 4.03 -14.91
C SER A 31 8.16 5.14 -14.10
N GLY A 32 9.09 5.88 -14.67
CA GLY A 32 9.81 6.97 -14.00
C GLY A 32 10.83 6.52 -12.96
N VAL A 33 11.21 5.23 -12.92
CA VAL A 33 12.19 4.70 -11.97
C VAL A 33 13.24 3.85 -12.68
N TRP A 34 14.51 4.13 -12.41
CA TRP A 34 15.67 3.46 -13.01
C TRP A 34 16.60 2.91 -11.94
N SER A 35 17.09 1.70 -12.17
CA SER A 35 18.28 1.16 -11.51
C SER A 35 19.52 1.70 -12.20
N LEU A 36 20.46 2.20 -11.42
CA LEU A 36 21.74 2.76 -11.89
C LEU A 36 22.90 1.95 -11.30
N ARG A 37 23.91 1.66 -12.10
CA ARG A 37 25.21 1.18 -11.61
C ARG A 37 26.24 2.30 -11.75
N VAL A 38 26.65 2.86 -10.60
CA VAL A 38 27.65 3.94 -10.51
C VAL A 38 28.94 3.37 -9.93
N GLY A 39 29.91 3.12 -10.77
CA GLY A 39 31.08 2.32 -10.40
C GLY A 39 30.67 0.90 -9.97
N ALA A 40 31.07 0.51 -8.77
CA ALA A 40 30.68 -0.79 -8.16
C ALA A 40 29.36 -0.75 -7.38
N VAL A 41 28.73 0.42 -7.25
CA VAL A 41 27.57 0.61 -6.35
C VAL A 41 26.28 0.71 -7.16
N GLN A 42 25.23 0.05 -6.68
CA GLN A 42 23.89 0.16 -7.24
C GLN A 42 23.11 1.30 -6.58
N ARG A 43 22.33 2.03 -7.36
CA ARG A 43 21.51 3.18 -6.96
C ARG A 43 20.15 3.13 -7.64
N VAL A 44 19.23 3.95 -7.17
CA VAL A 44 17.93 4.18 -7.82
C VAL A 44 17.82 5.66 -8.18
N ALA A 45 17.36 5.94 -9.39
CA ALA A 45 16.88 7.27 -9.78
C ALA A 45 15.38 7.22 -9.97
N LYS A 46 14.67 8.22 -9.47
CA LYS A 46 13.22 8.37 -9.62
C LYS A 46 12.89 9.76 -10.10
N TYR A 47 12.15 9.83 -11.18
CA TYR A 47 11.54 11.07 -11.66
C TYR A 47 10.22 11.31 -10.94
N HIS A 48 9.98 12.53 -10.46
CA HIS A 48 8.77 12.95 -9.79
C HIS A 48 7.87 13.76 -10.72
N PRO A 49 6.87 13.14 -11.40
CA PRO A 49 6.07 13.82 -12.43
C PRO A 49 5.19 14.94 -11.88
N PHE A 50 4.92 14.94 -10.57
CA PHE A 50 4.14 16.00 -9.92
C PHE A 50 5.01 17.14 -9.36
N ALA A 51 6.32 16.98 -9.30
CA ALA A 51 7.21 18.00 -8.77
C ALA A 51 7.12 19.34 -9.54
N PRO A 52 7.04 19.37 -10.90
CA PRO A 52 6.84 20.62 -11.63
C PRO A 52 5.58 21.38 -11.20
N LEU A 53 4.54 20.67 -10.78
CA LEU A 53 3.26 21.25 -10.38
C LEU A 53 3.26 21.76 -8.94
N THR A 54 4.17 21.26 -8.11
CA THR A 54 4.23 21.55 -6.67
C THR A 54 5.42 22.43 -6.28
N ARG A 55 6.41 22.60 -7.16
CA ARG A 55 7.62 23.36 -6.91
C ARG A 55 7.34 24.77 -6.44
N GLY A 56 7.93 25.14 -5.31
CA GLY A 56 7.80 26.48 -4.72
C GLY A 56 6.41 26.79 -4.15
N LYS A 57 5.51 25.81 -4.08
CA LYS A 57 4.22 25.93 -3.40
C LYS A 57 4.34 25.49 -1.94
N HIS A 58 3.28 25.74 -1.17
CA HIS A 58 3.20 25.32 0.23
C HIS A 58 3.44 23.81 0.40
N PHE A 59 2.97 23.00 -0.55
CA PHE A 59 3.26 21.58 -0.64
C PHE A 59 4.18 21.31 -1.84
N ASP A 60 5.42 20.86 -1.57
CA ASP A 60 6.42 20.49 -2.57
C ASP A 60 6.87 19.04 -2.34
N VAL A 61 6.58 18.17 -3.31
CA VAL A 61 6.80 16.72 -3.18
C VAL A 61 8.25 16.33 -2.96
N LEU A 62 9.23 17.03 -3.58
CA LEU A 62 10.67 16.74 -3.40
C LEU A 62 11.14 17.17 -2.02
N HIS A 63 10.66 18.32 -1.56
CA HIS A 63 10.96 18.82 -0.23
C HIS A 63 10.41 17.91 0.85
N VAL A 64 9.15 17.48 0.70
CA VAL A 64 8.49 16.51 1.59
C VAL A 64 9.29 15.22 1.64
N GLU A 65 9.61 14.61 0.49
CA GLU A 65 10.33 13.35 0.44
C GLU A 65 11.70 13.44 1.11
N ARG A 66 12.46 14.51 0.85
CA ARG A 66 13.75 14.76 1.51
C ARG A 66 13.61 14.85 3.03
N GLN A 67 12.68 15.66 3.52
CA GLN A 67 12.52 15.86 4.96
C GLN A 67 12.08 14.58 5.68
N VAL A 68 11.10 13.88 5.11
CA VAL A 68 10.53 12.68 5.73
C VAL A 68 11.52 11.53 5.72
N LEU A 69 12.14 11.23 4.55
CA LEU A 69 13.12 10.14 4.46
C LEU A 69 14.34 10.35 5.35
N ASN A 70 14.86 11.58 5.43
CA ASN A 70 15.98 11.88 6.32
C ASN A 70 15.62 11.63 7.78
N ALA A 71 14.46 12.13 8.24
CA ALA A 71 14.02 11.93 9.62
C ALA A 71 13.76 10.45 9.95
N LEU A 72 13.17 9.69 9.03
CA LEU A 72 12.94 8.26 9.20
C LEU A 72 14.25 7.46 9.23
N ALA A 73 15.19 7.77 8.33
CA ALA A 73 16.51 7.13 8.27
C ALA A 73 17.35 7.45 9.52
N GLU A 74 17.36 8.70 9.98
CA GLU A 74 18.04 9.12 11.21
C GLU A 74 17.47 8.41 12.46
N ALA A 75 16.18 8.13 12.47
CA ALA A 75 15.53 7.36 13.52
C ALA A 75 15.72 5.85 13.42
N GLY A 76 16.45 5.35 12.40
CA GLY A 76 16.72 3.94 12.18
C GLY A 76 15.57 3.15 11.54
N CYS A 77 14.57 3.82 10.98
CA CYS A 77 13.53 3.16 10.18
C CYS A 77 14.13 2.58 8.90
N ARG A 78 13.60 1.44 8.45
CA ARG A 78 14.00 0.84 7.17
C ARG A 78 13.27 1.54 6.02
N VAL A 79 13.88 2.61 5.56
CA VAL A 79 13.54 3.38 4.36
C VAL A 79 14.81 3.58 3.54
N PRO A 80 14.76 3.71 2.19
CA PRO A 80 15.95 3.99 1.41
C PRO A 80 16.52 5.36 1.77
N ARG A 81 17.83 5.46 1.87
CA ARG A 81 18.47 6.77 2.08
C ARG A 81 18.38 7.59 0.80
N LEU A 82 17.95 8.82 0.93
CA LEU A 82 18.07 9.81 -0.13
C LEU A 82 19.54 10.28 -0.22
N ILE A 83 20.15 10.13 -1.41
CA ILE A 83 21.56 10.43 -1.63
C ILE A 83 21.71 11.81 -2.24
N ALA A 84 20.91 12.13 -3.26
CA ALA A 84 20.94 13.41 -3.95
C ALA A 84 19.55 13.76 -4.49
N LEU A 85 19.34 15.05 -4.75
CA LEU A 85 18.20 15.60 -5.48
C LEU A 85 18.69 16.47 -6.61
N ASP A 86 18.07 16.35 -7.76
CA ASP A 86 18.11 17.37 -8.81
C ASP A 86 16.75 18.06 -8.88
N GLU A 87 16.64 19.18 -8.17
CA GLU A 87 15.37 19.94 -8.06
C GLU A 87 14.99 20.62 -9.38
N GLU A 88 15.93 20.84 -10.30
CA GLU A 88 15.65 21.45 -11.61
C GLU A 88 15.05 20.44 -12.58
N ALA A 89 15.56 19.21 -12.55
CA ALA A 89 15.09 18.12 -13.40
C ALA A 89 14.11 17.17 -12.71
N PHE A 90 13.78 17.45 -11.44
CA PHE A 90 12.81 16.68 -10.64
C PHE A 90 13.16 15.22 -10.43
N PHE A 91 14.46 14.94 -10.27
CA PHE A 91 14.96 13.60 -9.95
C PHE A 91 15.41 13.50 -8.50
N ALA A 92 15.09 12.37 -7.90
CA ALA A 92 15.62 11.94 -6.61
C ALA A 92 16.46 10.67 -6.79
N PHE A 93 17.60 10.59 -6.08
CA PHE A 93 18.54 9.48 -6.13
C PHE A 93 18.63 8.82 -4.77
N TYR A 94 18.48 7.50 -4.73
CA TYR A 94 18.42 6.72 -3.51
C TYR A 94 19.46 5.60 -3.49
N GLU A 95 19.74 5.11 -2.28
CA GLU A 95 20.42 3.83 -2.14
C GLU A 95 19.57 2.70 -2.72
N TRP A 96 20.25 1.68 -3.22
CA TRP A 96 19.61 0.46 -3.66
C TRP A 96 19.34 -0.45 -2.45
N VAL A 97 18.08 -0.72 -2.15
CA VAL A 97 17.67 -1.58 -1.02
C VAL A 97 17.25 -2.98 -1.45
N GLY A 98 16.92 -3.19 -2.73
CA GLY A 98 16.47 -4.48 -3.26
C GLY A 98 15.86 -4.34 -4.65
N ASN A 99 15.52 -5.45 -5.26
CA ASN A 99 14.92 -5.54 -6.60
C ASN A 99 13.55 -6.23 -6.62
N GLU A 100 13.03 -6.59 -5.47
CA GLU A 100 11.78 -7.32 -5.35
C GLU A 100 10.82 -6.56 -4.44
N THR A 101 9.60 -6.36 -4.90
CA THR A 101 8.54 -5.80 -4.06
C THR A 101 7.92 -6.88 -3.17
N LEU A 102 7.22 -6.48 -2.13
CA LEU A 102 6.48 -7.42 -1.28
C LEU A 102 5.39 -8.16 -2.08
N ASP A 103 4.78 -7.50 -3.08
CA ASP A 103 3.82 -8.13 -4.00
C ASP A 103 4.49 -9.26 -4.81
N ASP A 104 5.68 -9.00 -5.34
CA ASP A 104 6.47 -9.98 -6.09
C ASP A 104 6.89 -11.16 -5.20
N TRP A 105 7.44 -10.86 -4.03
CA TRP A 105 7.87 -11.85 -3.06
C TRP A 105 6.72 -12.76 -2.62
N ALA A 106 5.56 -12.20 -2.32
CA ALA A 106 4.39 -12.95 -1.87
C ALA A 106 3.91 -13.98 -2.91
N HIS A 107 4.04 -13.67 -4.21
CA HIS A 107 3.60 -14.55 -5.30
C HIS A 107 4.65 -15.59 -5.68
N ARG A 108 5.92 -15.37 -5.34
CA ARG A 108 7.01 -16.32 -5.55
C ARG A 108 7.18 -17.28 -4.39
N SER A 109 7.00 -16.80 -3.16
CA SER A 109 7.28 -17.56 -1.95
C SER A 109 6.07 -18.40 -1.53
N SER A 110 6.25 -19.70 -1.41
CA SER A 110 5.23 -20.62 -0.89
C SER A 110 5.17 -20.67 0.64
N SER A 111 6.26 -20.29 1.32
CA SER A 111 6.35 -20.31 2.79
C SER A 111 6.20 -18.89 3.36
N GLY A 112 5.33 -18.74 4.34
CA GLY A 112 5.14 -17.47 5.03
C GLY A 112 6.42 -17.00 5.70
N GLY A 113 7.01 -15.91 5.18
CA GLY A 113 8.20 -15.25 5.71
C GLY A 113 7.93 -14.56 7.05
N MET A 114 7.77 -15.36 8.11
CA MET A 114 7.41 -14.85 9.43
C MET A 114 8.37 -13.76 9.92
N LYS A 115 9.68 -13.93 9.66
CA LYS A 115 10.71 -12.93 10.00
C LYS A 115 10.51 -11.63 9.20
N LEU A 116 10.11 -11.74 7.94
CA LEU A 116 9.81 -10.61 7.09
C LEU A 116 8.59 -9.84 7.61
N ILE A 117 7.50 -10.54 7.94
CA ILE A 117 6.27 -9.92 8.46
C ILE A 117 6.51 -9.28 9.82
N ASP A 118 7.23 -9.94 10.75
CA ASP A 118 7.61 -9.32 12.02
C ASP A 118 8.44 -8.05 11.80
N GLY A 119 9.42 -8.09 10.91
CA GLY A 119 10.23 -6.93 10.54
C GLY A 119 9.40 -5.80 9.93
N LEU A 120 8.44 -6.13 9.06
CA LEU A 120 7.52 -5.17 8.44
C LEU A 120 6.64 -4.48 9.50
N LEU A 121 6.00 -5.25 10.39
CA LEU A 121 5.13 -4.72 11.43
C LEU A 121 5.89 -3.81 12.40
N ARG A 122 7.11 -4.19 12.81
CA ARG A 122 7.97 -3.37 13.67
C ARG A 122 8.41 -2.08 12.98
N ASN A 123 8.78 -2.16 11.70
CA ASN A 123 9.21 -1.00 10.94
C ASN A 123 8.05 -0.02 10.71
N GLN A 124 6.85 -0.51 10.38
CA GLN A 124 5.66 0.34 10.29
C GLN A 124 5.39 1.08 11.60
N ARG A 125 5.44 0.36 12.73
CA ARG A 125 5.28 0.97 14.05
C ARG A 125 6.32 2.05 14.31
N ALA A 126 7.59 1.79 14.00
CA ALA A 126 8.66 2.77 14.18
C ALA A 126 8.44 4.03 13.33
N ILE A 127 7.98 3.86 12.08
CA ILE A 127 7.62 4.99 11.19
C ILE A 127 6.47 5.81 11.81
N ASP A 128 5.40 5.15 12.24
CA ASP A 128 4.26 5.83 12.88
C ASP A 128 4.68 6.60 14.14
N GLU A 129 5.55 6.02 14.98
CA GLU A 129 6.08 6.68 16.18
C GLU A 129 6.94 7.91 15.85
N VAL A 130 7.77 7.85 14.80
CA VAL A 130 8.59 9.00 14.36
C VAL A 130 7.70 10.13 13.86
N LEU A 131 6.71 9.82 13.03
CA LEU A 131 5.80 10.81 12.46
C LEU A 131 4.88 11.41 13.54
N ALA A 132 4.43 10.61 14.52
CA ALA A 132 3.58 11.07 15.61
C ALA A 132 4.30 12.02 16.57
N ARG A 133 5.59 11.77 16.90
CA ARG A 133 6.37 12.59 17.85
C ARG A 133 6.53 14.06 17.42
N GLN A 134 6.41 14.34 16.14
CA GLN A 134 6.62 15.66 15.54
C GLN A 134 5.49 16.02 14.58
N SER A 135 4.25 15.69 14.92
CA SER A 135 3.09 15.87 14.03
C SER A 135 2.98 17.29 13.48
N ASP A 136 3.24 18.30 14.31
CA ASP A 136 3.18 19.71 13.89
C ASP A 136 4.20 20.05 12.78
N ARG A 137 5.39 19.45 12.86
CA ARG A 137 6.44 19.60 11.83
C ARG A 137 5.96 19.07 10.48
N TRP A 138 5.16 18.00 10.48
CA TRP A 138 4.72 17.32 9.27
C TRP A 138 3.45 17.88 8.66
N THR A 139 2.80 18.86 9.33
CA THR A 139 1.55 19.45 8.80
C THR A 139 1.73 20.04 7.42
N ALA A 140 2.87 20.70 7.14
CA ALA A 140 3.21 21.20 5.81
C ALA A 140 3.50 20.11 4.76
N CYS A 141 3.73 18.87 5.21
CA CYS A 141 4.00 17.71 4.35
C CYS A 141 2.72 16.94 3.98
N VAL A 142 1.58 17.33 4.52
CA VAL A 142 0.28 16.71 4.21
C VAL A 142 -0.13 17.11 2.80
N ALA A 143 -0.37 16.11 1.96
CA ALA A 143 -0.81 16.32 0.59
C ALA A 143 -2.21 16.97 0.55
N PRO A 144 -2.53 17.73 -0.50
CA PRO A 144 -3.90 18.18 -0.73
C PRO A 144 -4.89 17.01 -0.71
N GLY A 145 -5.94 17.09 0.10
CA GLY A 145 -6.88 16.01 0.34
C GLY A 145 -6.39 14.89 1.28
N GLY A 146 -5.24 15.07 1.93
CA GLY A 146 -4.68 14.14 2.92
C GLY A 146 -5.00 14.50 4.37
N ASP A 147 -5.81 15.53 4.62
CA ASP A 147 -6.24 15.98 5.94
C ASP A 147 -7.33 15.06 6.55
N VAL A 148 -7.60 15.26 7.85
CA VAL A 148 -8.57 14.44 8.60
C VAL A 148 -10.00 14.61 8.07
N ALA A 149 -10.39 15.78 7.58
CA ALA A 149 -11.72 16.00 7.02
C ALA A 149 -11.90 15.17 5.73
N SER A 150 -10.93 15.24 4.83
CA SER A 150 -10.88 14.43 3.60
C SER A 150 -10.86 12.92 3.91
N LEU A 151 -10.17 12.50 4.96
CA LEU A 151 -10.19 11.12 5.44
C LEU A 151 -11.61 10.69 5.83
N THR A 152 -12.32 11.53 6.59
CA THR A 152 -13.69 11.23 7.04
C THR A 152 -14.64 11.02 5.86
N ASP A 153 -14.59 11.91 4.86
CA ASP A 153 -15.44 11.82 3.67
C ASP A 153 -15.10 10.58 2.81
N SER A 154 -13.81 10.33 2.62
CA SER A 154 -13.33 9.16 1.86
C SER A 154 -13.69 7.85 2.56
N TRP A 155 -13.66 7.83 3.89
CA TRP A 155 -14.03 6.66 4.69
C TRP A 155 -15.52 6.36 4.63
N ALA A 156 -16.37 7.38 4.75
CA ALA A 156 -17.83 7.21 4.58
C ALA A 156 -18.15 6.61 3.21
N SER A 157 -17.51 7.11 2.16
CA SER A 157 -17.64 6.60 0.80
C SER A 157 -17.13 5.14 0.68
N ALA A 158 -16.03 4.80 1.36
CA ALA A 158 -15.49 3.45 1.38
C ALA A 158 -16.44 2.47 2.09
N CYS A 159 -17.05 2.86 3.21
CA CYS A 159 -18.04 2.03 3.90
C CYS A 159 -19.30 1.82 3.05
N GLN A 160 -19.79 2.85 2.38
CA GLN A 160 -20.93 2.72 1.47
C GLN A 160 -20.64 1.78 0.30
N ARG A 161 -19.43 1.88 -0.28
CA ARG A 161 -18.98 1.00 -1.37
C ARG A 161 -18.81 -0.44 -0.88
N ALA A 162 -18.34 -0.64 0.36
CA ALA A 162 -18.21 -1.97 0.96
C ALA A 162 -19.58 -2.67 1.10
N VAL A 163 -20.67 -1.95 1.41
CA VAL A 163 -22.02 -2.52 1.43
C VAL A 163 -22.40 -3.06 0.05
N TRP A 164 -22.26 -2.23 -0.98
CA TRP A 164 -22.54 -2.67 -2.35
C TRP A 164 -21.62 -3.83 -2.78
N GLY A 165 -20.35 -3.78 -2.41
CA GLY A 165 -19.38 -4.85 -2.71
C GLY A 165 -19.72 -6.18 -2.08
N ALA A 166 -20.29 -6.17 -0.86
CA ALA A 166 -20.74 -7.37 -0.18
C ALA A 166 -21.93 -8.01 -0.92
N GLU A 167 -22.94 -7.22 -1.28
CA GLU A 167 -24.12 -7.66 -2.02
C GLU A 167 -23.72 -8.24 -3.39
N ALA A 168 -22.93 -7.47 -4.17
CA ALA A 168 -22.49 -7.87 -5.49
C ALA A 168 -21.59 -9.12 -5.49
N LEU A 169 -20.75 -9.29 -4.46
CA LEU A 169 -19.91 -10.47 -4.30
C LEU A 169 -20.75 -11.72 -4.01
N LEU A 170 -21.71 -11.64 -3.07
CA LEU A 170 -22.56 -12.75 -2.70
C LEU A 170 -23.40 -13.26 -3.89
N GLU A 171 -23.87 -12.36 -4.73
CA GLU A 171 -24.59 -12.74 -5.96
C GLU A 171 -23.73 -13.55 -6.93
N ARG A 172 -22.42 -13.24 -7.01
CA ARG A 172 -21.50 -13.85 -7.99
C ARG A 172 -20.82 -15.13 -7.53
N VAL A 173 -20.65 -15.32 -6.23
CA VAL A 173 -19.97 -16.52 -5.68
C VAL A 173 -20.94 -17.60 -5.25
N GLU A 174 -22.23 -17.47 -5.62
CA GLU A 174 -23.29 -18.45 -5.34
C GLU A 174 -23.34 -18.88 -3.85
N ARG A 175 -23.10 -17.93 -2.96
CA ARG A 175 -23.24 -18.18 -1.53
C ARG A 175 -24.72 -18.20 -1.14
N PRO A 176 -25.12 -18.99 -0.14
CA PRO A 176 -26.50 -18.99 0.35
C PRO A 176 -26.92 -17.57 0.70
N ARG A 177 -28.11 -17.15 0.25
CA ARG A 177 -28.67 -15.86 0.67
C ARG A 177 -28.83 -15.89 2.18
N VAL A 178 -27.95 -15.15 2.85
CA VAL A 178 -28.08 -14.94 4.29
C VAL A 178 -29.16 -13.88 4.49
N THR A 179 -30.13 -14.17 5.33
CA THR A 179 -31.21 -13.25 5.70
C THR A 179 -30.74 -12.08 6.58
N ALA A 180 -29.45 -12.10 6.97
CA ALA A 180 -28.87 -11.04 7.78
C ALA A 180 -28.71 -9.76 6.95
N ASP A 181 -29.19 -8.65 7.47
CA ASP A 181 -28.94 -7.33 6.90
C ASP A 181 -27.48 -6.92 7.14
N ILE A 182 -26.64 -7.20 6.13
CA ILE A 182 -25.20 -6.95 6.20
C ILE A 182 -24.83 -5.46 6.12
N GLY A 183 -25.70 -4.66 5.51
CA GLY A 183 -25.47 -3.22 5.34
C GLY A 183 -25.32 -2.46 6.66
N PRO A 184 -26.25 -2.57 7.62
CA PRO A 184 -26.12 -1.98 8.95
C PRO A 184 -24.90 -2.48 9.71
N LEU A 185 -24.53 -3.76 9.58
CA LEU A 185 -23.35 -4.32 10.25
C LEU A 185 -22.05 -3.69 9.72
N ILE A 186 -21.88 -3.59 8.40
CA ILE A 186 -20.73 -2.92 7.77
C ILE A 186 -20.66 -1.46 8.20
N LYS A 187 -21.78 -0.73 8.19
CA LYS A 187 -21.84 0.67 8.62
C LYS A 187 -21.45 0.84 10.08
N ARG A 188 -21.88 -0.06 10.98
CA ARG A 188 -21.52 -0.04 12.40
C ARG A 188 -20.03 -0.27 12.60
N ILE A 189 -19.45 -1.31 11.98
CA ILE A 189 -18.01 -1.56 12.01
C ILE A 189 -17.25 -0.33 11.50
N GLY A 190 -17.67 0.24 10.38
CA GLY A 190 -17.06 1.45 9.81
C GLY A 190 -17.12 2.65 10.74
N ALA A 191 -18.25 2.87 11.43
CA ALA A 191 -18.42 3.95 12.40
C ALA A 191 -17.49 3.78 13.63
N GLU A 192 -17.37 2.56 14.15
CA GLU A 192 -16.48 2.26 15.28
C GLU A 192 -14.99 2.46 14.90
N LEU A 193 -14.58 2.06 13.70
CA LEU A 193 -13.22 2.29 13.21
C LEU A 193 -12.92 3.79 13.06
N ALA A 194 -13.91 4.58 12.64
CA ALA A 194 -13.76 6.04 12.51
C ALA A 194 -13.54 6.78 13.84
N LEU A 195 -13.87 6.16 14.98
CA LEU A 195 -13.62 6.75 16.31
C LEU A 195 -12.14 6.66 16.72
N ARG A 196 -11.33 5.88 16.04
CA ARG A 196 -9.91 5.77 16.33
C ARG A 196 -9.16 7.00 15.81
N SER A 197 -8.14 7.42 16.54
CA SER A 197 -7.29 8.52 16.12
C SER A 197 -6.47 8.15 14.90
N PRO A 198 -6.54 8.91 13.79
CA PRO A 198 -5.67 8.71 12.67
C PRO A 198 -4.24 9.17 12.99
N VAL A 199 -3.26 8.65 12.25
CA VAL A 199 -1.86 9.02 12.33
C VAL A 199 -1.34 9.48 10.96
N LEU A 200 -0.24 10.25 10.95
CA LEU A 200 0.43 10.61 9.70
C LEU A 200 1.21 9.42 9.14
N GLY A 201 1.25 9.31 7.83
CA GLY A 201 2.03 8.32 7.12
C GLY A 201 2.03 8.57 5.62
N SER A 202 2.70 7.72 4.83
CA SER A 202 2.62 7.79 3.38
C SER A 202 1.17 7.76 2.91
N SER A 203 0.85 8.51 1.87
CA SER A 203 -0.47 8.47 1.22
C SER A 203 -0.58 7.40 0.13
N ASP A 204 0.56 6.83 -0.31
CA ASP A 204 0.61 5.76 -1.32
C ASP A 204 1.08 4.45 -0.67
N TYR A 205 0.16 3.80 0.01
CA TYR A 205 0.42 2.57 0.75
C TYR A 205 -0.17 1.36 0.03
N ASN A 206 0.72 0.58 -0.58
CA ASN A 206 0.40 -0.70 -1.23
C ASN A 206 1.62 -1.64 -1.15
N SER A 207 1.43 -2.94 -1.42
CA SER A 207 2.49 -3.94 -1.31
C SER A 207 3.67 -3.75 -2.28
N ARG A 208 3.52 -2.96 -3.34
CA ARG A 208 4.62 -2.61 -4.26
C ARG A 208 5.51 -1.51 -3.70
N ASN A 209 5.00 -0.74 -2.73
CA ASN A 209 5.76 0.29 -2.03
C ASN A 209 6.48 -0.26 -0.78
N VAL A 210 6.64 -1.59 -0.72
CA VAL A 210 7.53 -2.28 0.21
C VAL A 210 8.52 -3.10 -0.60
N VAL A 211 9.81 -2.77 -0.51
CA VAL A 211 10.91 -3.45 -1.21
C VAL A 211 11.60 -4.41 -0.25
N ILE A 212 11.87 -5.62 -0.73
CA ILE A 212 12.54 -6.66 0.05
C ILE A 212 14.02 -6.65 -0.29
N SER A 213 14.86 -6.45 0.74
CA SER A 213 16.31 -6.50 0.56
C SER A 213 16.81 -7.94 0.32
N PRO A 214 18.04 -8.11 -0.20
CA PRO A 214 18.67 -9.43 -0.31
C PRO A 214 18.79 -10.19 1.02
N HIS A 215 18.72 -9.48 2.14
CA HIS A 215 18.74 -10.06 3.50
C HIS A 215 17.34 -10.37 4.05
N GLY A 216 16.28 -10.18 3.24
CA GLY A 216 14.90 -10.45 3.64
C GLY A 216 14.30 -9.39 4.57
N GLU A 217 14.78 -8.16 4.51
CA GLU A 217 14.25 -7.04 5.27
C GLU A 217 13.29 -6.19 4.42
N ALA A 218 12.21 -5.70 5.03
CA ALA A 218 11.22 -4.87 4.37
C ALA A 218 11.57 -3.38 4.51
N PHE A 219 11.73 -2.70 3.38
CA PHE A 219 11.95 -1.25 3.28
C PHE A 219 10.71 -0.59 2.70
N PHE A 220 10.15 0.38 3.43
CA PHE A 220 9.04 1.19 2.93
C PHE A 220 9.57 2.32 2.05
N ILE A 221 8.92 2.53 0.91
CA ILE A 221 9.21 3.60 -0.05
C ILE A 221 7.98 4.51 -0.21
N GLU A 222 8.08 5.56 -1.04
CA GLU A 222 6.98 6.49 -1.35
C GLU A 222 6.56 7.39 -0.17
N PHE A 223 7.46 8.29 0.25
CA PHE A 223 7.18 9.30 1.27
C PHE A 223 7.10 10.73 0.71
N SER A 224 6.91 10.89 -0.58
CA SER A 224 6.75 12.21 -1.23
C SER A 224 5.44 12.92 -0.88
N LYS A 225 4.51 12.22 -0.25
CA LYS A 225 3.21 12.73 0.19
C LYS A 225 2.81 12.07 1.49
N LEU A 226 2.45 12.86 2.48
CA LEU A 226 1.85 12.35 3.71
C LEU A 226 0.34 12.58 3.70
N SER A 227 -0.38 11.73 4.42
CA SER A 227 -1.80 11.89 4.72
C SER A 227 -2.11 11.40 6.12
N TRP A 228 -3.21 11.87 6.69
CA TRP A 228 -3.81 11.29 7.87
C TRP A 228 -4.58 10.03 7.47
N ASP A 229 -4.33 8.91 8.17
CA ASP A 229 -5.06 7.65 8.02
C ASP A 229 -4.80 6.74 9.23
N TRP A 230 -5.52 5.63 9.36
CA TRP A 230 -5.30 4.66 10.42
C TRP A 230 -4.15 3.71 10.07
N THR A 231 -3.29 3.41 11.04
CA THR A 231 -2.19 2.44 10.91
C THR A 231 -2.69 1.11 10.37
N GLU A 232 -3.80 0.62 10.90
CA GLU A 232 -4.35 -0.68 10.53
C GLU A 232 -4.83 -0.70 9.08
N ARG A 233 -5.42 0.41 8.59
CA ARG A 233 -5.83 0.53 7.18
C ARG A 233 -4.63 0.49 6.25
N ARG A 234 -3.55 1.19 6.59
CA ARG A 234 -2.28 1.14 5.83
C ARG A 234 -1.69 -0.26 5.84
N LEU A 235 -1.62 -0.91 7.02
CA LEU A 235 -1.09 -2.27 7.13
C LEU A 235 -1.85 -3.27 6.28
N VAL A 236 -3.18 -3.20 6.26
CA VAL A 236 -4.00 -4.06 5.39
C VAL A 236 -3.58 -3.90 3.93
N GLN A 237 -3.37 -2.69 3.45
CA GLN A 237 -3.03 -2.44 2.05
C GLN A 237 -1.57 -2.79 1.74
N TYR A 238 -0.62 -2.50 2.63
CA TYR A 238 0.76 -2.95 2.48
C TYR A 238 0.88 -4.47 2.45
N THR A 239 0.07 -5.18 3.23
CA THR A 239 0.16 -6.65 3.38
C THR A 239 -0.82 -7.42 2.50
N THR A 240 -1.64 -6.75 1.71
CA THR A 240 -2.50 -7.40 0.71
C THR A 240 -1.88 -7.29 -0.67
N CYS A 241 -1.28 -8.38 -1.10
CA CYS A 241 -0.58 -8.50 -2.38
C CYS A 241 -1.58 -8.85 -3.47
N MET A 242 -1.84 -7.93 -4.37
CA MET A 242 -2.91 -8.06 -5.37
C MET A 242 -2.50 -8.90 -6.59
N GLY A 243 -1.19 -9.15 -6.78
CA GLY A 243 -0.69 -9.90 -7.94
C GLY A 243 -1.02 -9.25 -9.27
N SER A 244 -1.07 -7.92 -9.31
CA SER A 244 -1.46 -7.18 -10.50
C SER A 244 -0.42 -7.32 -11.62
N GLY A 245 -0.90 -7.51 -12.88
CA GLY A 245 -0.02 -7.65 -14.04
C GLY A 245 0.67 -9.01 -14.15
N ARG A 246 0.28 -10.01 -13.36
CA ARG A 246 0.81 -11.39 -13.43
C ARG A 246 -0.23 -12.35 -13.97
N ASP A 247 0.14 -13.20 -14.90
CA ASP A 247 -0.77 -14.13 -15.59
C ASP A 247 -1.55 -15.05 -14.64
N GLN A 248 -0.96 -15.41 -13.51
CA GLN A 248 -1.59 -16.25 -12.47
C GLN A 248 -1.63 -15.57 -11.10
N GLY A 249 -1.45 -14.25 -11.09
CA GLY A 249 -1.47 -13.49 -9.85
C GLY A 249 -2.88 -13.40 -9.27
N VAL A 250 -3.12 -14.04 -8.15
CA VAL A 250 -4.32 -13.85 -7.35
C VAL A 250 -3.98 -13.09 -6.08
N MET A 251 -4.96 -12.41 -5.53
CA MET A 251 -4.78 -11.71 -4.26
C MET A 251 -4.29 -12.67 -3.17
N ARG A 252 -3.29 -12.22 -2.40
CA ARG A 252 -2.79 -12.92 -1.24
C ARG A 252 -2.64 -11.94 -0.07
N SER A 253 -3.38 -12.18 1.01
CA SER A 253 -3.14 -11.47 2.27
C SER A 253 -1.99 -12.13 3.04
N LEU A 254 -1.06 -11.32 3.53
CA LEU A 254 0.02 -11.75 4.44
C LEU A 254 -0.39 -11.65 5.91
N LEU A 255 -1.59 -11.12 6.19
CA LEU A 255 -2.19 -11.09 7.52
C LEU A 255 -2.88 -12.43 7.77
N ASP A 256 -2.13 -13.38 8.31
CA ASP A 256 -2.63 -14.67 8.79
C ASP A 256 -2.71 -14.68 10.33
N ALA A 257 -3.13 -15.80 10.90
CA ALA A 257 -3.23 -15.97 12.36
C ALA A 257 -1.88 -15.78 13.09
N ARG A 258 -0.74 -15.93 12.41
CA ARG A 258 0.59 -15.70 13.01
C ARG A 258 0.92 -14.21 13.01
N ALA A 259 0.67 -13.52 11.90
CA ALA A 259 0.81 -12.06 11.80
C ALA A 259 -0.11 -11.37 12.81
N ALA A 260 -1.35 -11.85 12.97
CA ALA A 260 -2.30 -11.39 13.97
C ALA A 260 -1.72 -11.50 15.41
N ARG A 261 -1.17 -12.65 15.77
CA ARG A 261 -0.51 -12.84 17.09
C ARG A 261 0.69 -11.92 17.31
N LEU A 262 1.49 -11.68 16.28
CA LEU A 262 2.59 -10.71 16.35
C LEU A 262 2.06 -9.29 16.54
N TYR A 263 1.01 -8.92 15.81
CA TYR A 263 0.42 -7.61 15.89
C TYR A 263 -0.17 -7.33 17.29
N VAL A 264 -0.86 -8.32 17.89
CA VAL A 264 -1.34 -8.22 19.29
C VAL A 264 -0.18 -7.97 20.26
N LYS A 265 0.95 -8.63 20.10
CA LYS A 265 2.13 -8.40 20.96
C LYS A 265 2.71 -7.00 20.80
N LEU A 266 2.58 -6.40 19.64
CA LEU A 266 3.11 -5.06 19.34
C LEU A 266 2.15 -3.94 19.74
N GLN A 267 0.84 -4.11 19.53
CA GLN A 267 -0.15 -3.04 19.57
C GLN A 267 -1.35 -3.34 20.50
N GLY A 268 -1.47 -4.56 21.00
CA GLY A 268 -2.58 -4.99 21.85
C GLY A 268 -3.78 -5.56 21.07
N PRO A 269 -4.76 -6.14 21.79
CA PRO A 269 -5.91 -6.83 21.18
C PRO A 269 -6.88 -5.87 20.47
N GLU A 270 -7.06 -4.67 20.98
CA GLU A 270 -7.94 -3.66 20.35
C GLU A 270 -7.44 -3.23 18.97
N ALA A 271 -6.12 -3.17 18.77
CA ALA A 271 -5.53 -2.89 17.47
C ALA A 271 -5.77 -4.06 16.48
N LEU A 272 -5.78 -5.31 16.96
CA LEU A 272 -6.13 -6.45 16.13
C LEU A 272 -7.58 -6.42 15.66
N ARG A 273 -8.51 -6.03 16.52
CA ARG A 273 -9.91 -5.81 16.15
C ARG A 273 -10.03 -4.76 15.04
N ALA A 274 -9.33 -3.64 15.18
CA ALA A 274 -9.30 -2.61 14.16
C ALA A 274 -8.66 -3.09 12.85
N LEU A 275 -7.56 -3.83 12.92
CA LEU A 275 -6.91 -4.43 11.74
C LEU A 275 -7.88 -5.36 10.99
N ASP A 276 -8.61 -6.21 11.71
CA ASP A 276 -9.59 -7.13 11.16
C ASP A 276 -10.76 -6.39 10.48
N GLY A 277 -11.30 -5.36 11.12
CA GLY A 277 -12.34 -4.51 10.56
C GLY A 277 -11.89 -3.77 9.30
N HIS A 278 -10.69 -3.17 9.30
CA HIS A 278 -10.13 -2.52 8.11
C HIS A 278 -9.89 -3.52 6.98
N GLN A 279 -9.46 -4.76 7.30
CA GLN A 279 -9.30 -5.80 6.28
C GLN A 279 -10.63 -6.15 5.62
N VAL A 280 -11.70 -6.32 6.39
CA VAL A 280 -13.04 -6.60 5.82
C VAL A 280 -13.49 -5.48 4.89
N ILE A 281 -13.42 -4.23 5.34
CA ILE A 281 -13.81 -3.08 4.51
C ILE A 281 -12.96 -2.99 3.24
N PHE A 282 -11.64 -3.25 3.33
CA PHE A 282 -10.76 -3.26 2.17
C PHE A 282 -11.13 -4.35 1.15
N LEU A 283 -11.35 -5.59 1.62
CA LEU A 283 -11.70 -6.72 0.75
C LEU A 283 -13.05 -6.51 0.07
N LEU A 284 -14.03 -5.95 0.78
CA LEU A 284 -15.33 -5.59 0.21
C LEU A 284 -15.23 -4.48 -0.84
N ASN A 285 -14.37 -3.48 -0.63
CA ASN A 285 -14.09 -2.47 -1.64
C ASN A 285 -13.38 -3.06 -2.88
N ALA A 286 -12.47 -4.00 -2.68
CA ALA A 286 -11.82 -4.71 -3.79
C ALA A 286 -12.85 -5.52 -4.60
N ALA A 287 -13.77 -6.20 -3.92
CA ALA A 287 -14.89 -6.89 -4.56
C ALA A 287 -15.79 -5.91 -5.32
N ALA A 288 -16.15 -4.78 -4.73
CA ALA A 288 -16.91 -3.72 -5.37
C ALA A 288 -16.26 -3.25 -6.69
N ASN A 289 -14.97 -2.93 -6.64
CA ASN A 289 -14.24 -2.48 -7.83
C ASN A 289 -14.23 -3.56 -8.93
N LEU A 290 -14.00 -4.82 -8.56
CA LEU A 290 -13.97 -5.93 -9.53
C LEU A 290 -15.34 -6.23 -10.12
N CYS A 291 -16.40 -6.22 -9.30
CA CYS A 291 -17.78 -6.40 -9.76
C CYS A 291 -18.20 -5.26 -10.70
N ALA A 292 -17.91 -4.00 -10.34
CA ALA A 292 -18.19 -2.86 -11.21
C ALA A 292 -17.46 -2.94 -12.56
N ALA A 293 -16.20 -3.42 -12.54
CA ALA A 293 -15.43 -3.62 -13.77
C ALA A 293 -16.01 -4.72 -14.67
N LEU A 294 -16.53 -5.79 -14.07
CA LEU A 294 -17.21 -6.85 -14.81
C LEU A 294 -18.55 -6.41 -15.40
N ASP A 295 -19.29 -5.53 -14.70
CA ASP A 295 -20.56 -4.99 -15.19
C ASP A 295 -20.38 -4.01 -16.35
N ARG A 296 -19.28 -3.25 -16.34
CA ARG A 296 -18.99 -2.21 -17.32
C ARG A 296 -17.56 -2.31 -17.86
N PRO A 297 -17.21 -3.41 -18.56
CA PRO A 297 -15.83 -3.73 -18.93
C PRO A 297 -15.23 -2.78 -19.99
N THR A 298 -16.07 -2.03 -20.69
CA THR A 298 -15.63 -1.09 -21.74
C THR A 298 -15.23 0.29 -21.21
N GLU A 299 -15.59 0.63 -19.98
CA GLU A 299 -15.13 1.87 -19.35
C GLU A 299 -13.60 1.84 -19.18
N PRO A 300 -12.86 2.91 -19.55
CA PRO A 300 -11.38 2.89 -19.56
C PRO A 300 -10.74 2.44 -18.25
N ALA A 301 -11.25 2.92 -17.12
CA ALA A 301 -10.75 2.54 -15.79
C ALA A 301 -11.00 1.06 -15.48
N ASN A 302 -12.19 0.56 -15.82
CA ASN A 302 -12.58 -0.84 -15.63
C ASN A 302 -11.77 -1.77 -16.52
N ALA A 303 -11.58 -1.41 -17.79
CA ALA A 303 -10.73 -2.16 -18.72
C ALA A 303 -9.28 -2.20 -18.23
N ALA A 304 -8.75 -1.12 -17.66
CA ALA A 304 -7.43 -1.11 -17.05
C ALA A 304 -7.35 -2.02 -15.82
N LEU A 305 -8.35 -2.00 -14.95
CA LEU A 305 -8.44 -2.88 -13.79
C LEU A 305 -8.47 -4.36 -14.20
N LEU A 306 -9.30 -4.73 -15.19
CA LEU A 306 -9.42 -6.10 -15.66
C LEU A 306 -8.12 -6.61 -16.34
N ARG A 307 -7.38 -5.72 -17.01
CA ARG A 307 -6.03 -6.07 -17.53
C ARG A 307 -5.03 -6.28 -16.40
N ALA A 308 -5.10 -5.46 -15.35
CA ALA A 308 -4.20 -5.57 -14.20
C ALA A 308 -4.57 -6.77 -13.30
N TRP A 309 -5.86 -7.05 -13.16
CA TRP A 309 -6.40 -8.11 -12.31
C TRP A 309 -6.97 -9.25 -13.17
N GLN A 310 -6.10 -10.02 -13.75
CA GLN A 310 -6.48 -11.19 -14.54
C GLN A 310 -7.27 -12.22 -13.72
N ASN A 311 -7.98 -13.13 -14.40
CA ASN A 311 -8.81 -14.17 -13.79
C ASN A 311 -9.86 -13.66 -12.79
N PRO A 312 -10.79 -12.76 -13.20
CA PRO A 312 -11.76 -12.16 -12.29
C PRO A 312 -12.59 -13.17 -11.46
N PRO A 313 -13.10 -14.30 -12.03
CA PRO A 313 -13.85 -15.26 -11.23
C PRO A 313 -13.04 -15.87 -10.10
N GLN A 314 -11.79 -16.26 -10.35
CA GLN A 314 -10.90 -16.79 -9.32
C GLN A 314 -10.59 -15.73 -8.24
N ARG A 315 -10.42 -14.46 -8.63
CA ARG A 315 -10.19 -13.37 -7.67
C ARG A 315 -11.40 -13.12 -6.79
N LEU A 316 -12.62 -13.18 -7.33
CA LEU A 316 -13.84 -13.06 -6.52
C LEU A 316 -13.94 -14.19 -5.50
N GLN A 317 -13.59 -15.43 -5.89
CA GLN A 317 -13.57 -16.56 -4.96
C GLN A 317 -12.53 -16.36 -3.85
N VAL A 318 -11.31 -15.92 -4.19
CA VAL A 318 -10.25 -15.66 -3.21
C VAL A 318 -10.65 -14.51 -2.25
N LEU A 319 -11.32 -13.47 -2.76
CA LEU A 319 -11.86 -12.40 -1.92
C LEU A 319 -12.91 -12.93 -0.94
N ALA A 320 -13.84 -13.77 -1.40
CA ALA A 320 -14.86 -14.38 -0.55
C ALA A 320 -14.24 -15.30 0.52
N ASP A 321 -13.25 -16.10 0.17
CA ASP A 321 -12.55 -16.99 1.10
C ASP A 321 -11.76 -16.19 2.16
N ALA A 322 -11.09 -15.10 1.75
CA ALA A 322 -10.39 -14.21 2.67
C ALA A 322 -11.37 -13.48 3.62
N LEU A 323 -12.54 -13.06 3.10
CA LEU A 323 -13.61 -12.50 3.93
C LEU A 323 -14.13 -13.52 4.96
N GLY A 324 -14.23 -14.80 4.61
CA GLY A 324 -14.64 -15.87 5.52
C GLY A 324 -13.60 -16.24 6.59
N THR A 325 -12.40 -15.68 6.55
CA THR A 325 -11.28 -16.04 7.46
C THR A 325 -11.05 -14.92 8.49
N PRO A 326 -11.41 -15.10 9.78
CA PRO A 326 -11.27 -14.07 10.80
C PRO A 326 -9.81 -13.92 11.24
N LEU A 327 -9.41 -12.70 11.60
CA LEU A 327 -8.15 -12.39 12.29
C LEU A 327 -8.36 -12.22 13.79
N SER A 328 -9.53 -11.74 14.21
CA SER A 328 -9.91 -11.49 15.61
C SER A 328 -11.09 -12.36 16.05
N ASN A 329 -11.38 -12.35 17.34
CA ASN A 329 -12.56 -13.00 17.92
C ASN A 329 -13.72 -11.99 18.17
N ASP A 330 -13.74 -10.86 17.46
CA ASP A 330 -14.81 -9.88 17.59
C ASP A 330 -16.12 -10.44 17.02
N GLU A 331 -17.20 -10.37 17.81
CA GLU A 331 -18.48 -10.96 17.44
C GLU A 331 -19.14 -10.30 16.23
N GLN A 332 -19.01 -8.99 16.09
CA GLN A 332 -19.62 -8.25 14.98
C GLN A 332 -18.89 -8.53 13.67
N ILE A 333 -17.56 -8.47 13.69
CA ILE A 333 -16.72 -8.81 12.54
C ILE A 333 -16.88 -10.30 12.21
N GLY A 334 -16.92 -11.16 13.23
CA GLY A 334 -17.16 -12.59 13.08
C GLY A 334 -18.51 -12.90 12.43
N SER A 335 -19.57 -12.20 12.83
CA SER A 335 -20.91 -12.33 12.22
C SER A 335 -20.90 -11.93 10.74
N LEU A 336 -20.22 -10.83 10.39
CA LEU A 336 -20.07 -10.42 9.00
C LEU A 336 -19.27 -11.44 8.18
N ARG A 337 -18.16 -11.94 8.73
CA ARG A 337 -17.30 -12.94 8.07
C ARG A 337 -18.00 -14.28 7.88
N ALA A 338 -18.88 -14.67 8.82
CA ALA A 338 -19.66 -15.91 8.73
C ALA A 338 -20.55 -15.95 7.47
N VAL A 339 -21.01 -14.79 6.98
CA VAL A 339 -21.77 -14.69 5.73
C VAL A 339 -20.98 -15.17 4.52
N PHE A 340 -19.65 -15.01 4.53
CA PHE A 340 -18.75 -15.39 3.45
C PHE A 340 -18.06 -16.74 3.70
N ALA A 341 -18.17 -17.31 4.89
CA ALA A 341 -17.57 -18.60 5.20
C ALA A 341 -18.19 -19.72 4.35
N LEU A 342 -17.33 -20.63 3.88
CA LEU A 342 -17.78 -21.87 3.23
C LEU A 342 -18.51 -22.72 4.25
N HIS A 343 -19.80 -22.94 4.07
CA HIS A 343 -20.46 -24.02 4.78
C HIS A 343 -19.89 -25.34 4.22
N LYS A 344 -19.02 -25.98 5.00
CA LYS A 344 -18.66 -27.38 4.71
C LYS A 344 -19.95 -28.18 4.76
N ARG A 345 -20.42 -28.63 3.60
CA ARG A 345 -21.48 -29.65 3.51
C ARG A 345 -20.90 -30.99 3.92
#